data_c49c22e4cbe013f14e5828db72b4bed5
#
_entry.id   c49c22e4cbe013f14e5828db72b4bed5
#
_cell.length_a   1.000
_cell.length_b   1.000
_cell.length_c   1.000
_cell.angle_alpha   90.00
_cell.angle_beta   90.00
_cell.angle_gamma   90.00
#
_symmetry.space_group_name_H-M   'P 1'
#
loop_
_entity.id
_entity.type
_entity.pdbx_description
1 polymer ?
#
loop_
_entity_poly.entity_id
_entity_poly.type
_entity_poly.pdbx_seq_one_letter_code
_entity_poly.pdbx_strand_id
1 'polypeptide(L)'
;DINSNNNISSDDQLKKDANEGLINKFKEKFEDENLKGEKFLKYKKRLDHEINIICEMNYSSYFLIVSDYIIWAKKNNIPVGPGRGSGAGSLVAWCLQITDVDPIYFDLIFERFLNPDRISMPDFDIDFCEEKRDLVFEYLNKKYKDSVAHIITFGKLKARMVIRDVGRVMGLPYGFVDSICKMIPFDPSRPMSLTECINSEPRLQKIINEDKRVDKLIKLSLKLEGLNRNF
;
A
#
# COMPACT_ATOMS: atom_id res chain seq x y z
N ASP A 1 3.51 18.63 -16.44
CA ASP A 1 2.18 19.25 -16.62
C ASP A 1 1.24 18.26 -17.30
N ILE A 2 0.24 17.79 -16.55
CA ILE A 2 -0.77 16.81 -17.02
C ILE A 2 -1.70 17.45 -18.07
N ASN A 3 -1.75 18.77 -18.14
CA ASN A 3 -2.69 19.55 -18.94
C ASN A 3 -2.00 20.49 -19.95
N SER A 4 -1.14 19.96 -20.81
CA SER A 4 -0.54 20.78 -21.88
C SER A 4 -1.53 21.32 -22.94
N ASN A 5 -2.81 20.94 -22.86
CA ASN A 5 -3.83 21.35 -23.85
C ASN A 5 -5.00 22.19 -23.31
N ASN A 6 -5.11 22.38 -22.00
CA ASN A 6 -6.15 23.25 -21.40
C ASN A 6 -5.49 24.12 -20.34
N ASN A 7 -5.71 25.45 -20.40
CA ASN A 7 -5.24 26.46 -19.43
C ASN A 7 -5.87 26.32 -18.00
N ILE A 8 -6.19 25.10 -17.57
CA ILE A 8 -6.83 24.82 -16.28
C ILE A 8 -5.76 24.29 -15.32
N SER A 9 -5.70 24.86 -14.12
CA SER A 9 -4.77 24.37 -13.08
C SER A 9 -5.14 22.94 -12.63
N SER A 10 -4.15 22.19 -12.11
CA SER A 10 -4.42 20.86 -11.53
C SER A 10 -5.43 20.92 -10.37
N ASP A 11 -5.41 22.01 -9.61
CA ASP A 11 -6.36 22.22 -8.50
C ASP A 11 -7.79 22.42 -9.00
N ASP A 12 -7.97 23.22 -10.05
CA ASP A 12 -9.30 23.45 -10.62
C ASP A 12 -9.84 22.18 -11.30
N GLN A 13 -8.96 21.43 -11.98
CA GLN A 13 -9.34 20.13 -12.55
C GLN A 13 -9.75 19.14 -11.46
N LEU A 14 -8.97 19.03 -10.38
CA LEU A 14 -9.32 18.18 -9.25
C LEU A 14 -10.67 18.53 -8.64
N LYS A 15 -10.90 19.83 -8.38
CA LYS A 15 -12.17 20.34 -7.85
C LYS A 15 -13.33 19.97 -8.75
N LYS A 16 -13.18 20.16 -10.05
CA LYS A 16 -14.20 19.84 -11.04
C LYS A 16 -14.52 18.34 -11.03
N ASP A 17 -13.50 17.50 -11.23
CA ASP A 17 -13.67 16.05 -11.39
C ASP A 17 -14.22 15.41 -10.10
N ALA A 18 -13.75 15.85 -8.93
CA ALA A 18 -14.23 15.35 -7.65
C ALA A 18 -15.70 15.72 -7.39
N ASN A 19 -16.13 16.95 -7.74
CA ASN A 19 -17.52 17.36 -7.60
C ASN A 19 -18.45 16.61 -8.58
N GLU A 20 -18.04 16.47 -9.84
CA GLU A 20 -18.77 15.67 -10.82
C GLU A 20 -18.87 14.19 -10.37
N GLY A 21 -17.78 13.66 -9.85
CA GLY A 21 -17.72 12.31 -9.30
C GLY A 21 -18.68 12.11 -8.12
N LEU A 22 -18.77 13.06 -7.20
CA LEU A 22 -19.74 13.00 -6.08
C LEU A 22 -21.18 12.93 -6.59
N ILE A 23 -21.53 13.78 -7.55
CA ILE A 23 -22.88 13.78 -8.14
C ILE A 23 -23.20 12.44 -8.80
N ASN A 24 -22.24 11.88 -9.55
CA ASN A 24 -22.42 10.59 -10.21
C ASN A 24 -22.58 9.43 -9.20
N LYS A 25 -21.75 9.42 -8.14
CA LYS A 25 -21.85 8.43 -7.05
C LYS A 25 -23.20 8.50 -6.31
N PHE A 26 -23.77 9.71 -6.15
CA PHE A 26 -25.10 9.86 -5.54
C PHE A 26 -26.20 9.30 -6.42
N LYS A 27 -26.16 9.55 -7.72
CA LYS A 27 -27.13 8.98 -8.67
C LYS A 27 -27.05 7.45 -8.76
N GLU A 28 -25.83 6.90 -8.82
CA GLU A 28 -25.63 5.46 -9.00
C GLU A 28 -25.91 4.66 -7.73
N LYS A 29 -25.44 5.15 -6.56
CA LYS A 29 -25.44 4.35 -5.34
C LYS A 29 -26.67 4.57 -4.46
N PHE A 30 -27.23 5.77 -4.47
CA PHE A 30 -28.32 6.12 -3.55
C PHE A 30 -29.64 6.30 -4.26
N GLU A 31 -29.67 6.21 -5.60
CA GLU A 31 -30.86 6.53 -6.41
C GLU A 31 -31.49 7.88 -6.00
N ASP A 32 -30.67 8.73 -5.36
CA ASP A 32 -31.11 10.00 -4.77
C ASP A 32 -30.64 11.16 -5.65
N GLU A 33 -31.60 11.73 -6.34
CA GLU A 33 -31.38 12.94 -7.15
C GLU A 33 -31.44 14.23 -6.29
N ASN A 34 -31.72 14.11 -4.98
CA ASN A 34 -31.84 15.27 -4.10
C ASN A 34 -30.45 15.78 -3.65
N LEU A 35 -29.78 16.49 -4.54
CA LEU A 35 -28.49 17.14 -4.28
C LEU A 35 -28.56 18.29 -3.24
N LYS A 36 -29.69 18.48 -2.57
CA LYS A 36 -29.90 19.45 -1.48
C LYS A 36 -30.25 18.80 -0.15
N GLY A 37 -30.35 17.46 -0.12
CA GLY A 37 -30.65 16.72 1.11
C GLY A 37 -29.49 16.74 2.11
N GLU A 38 -29.81 16.54 3.39
CA GLU A 38 -28.80 16.54 4.48
C GLU A 38 -27.64 15.55 4.22
N LYS A 39 -27.97 14.40 3.63
CA LYS A 39 -26.97 13.38 3.28
C LYS A 39 -25.97 13.92 2.27
N PHE A 40 -26.44 14.54 1.18
CA PHE A 40 -25.57 15.14 0.17
C PHE A 40 -24.71 16.25 0.77
N LEU A 41 -25.29 17.11 1.59
CA LEU A 41 -24.57 18.20 2.25
C LEU A 41 -23.46 17.69 3.18
N LYS A 42 -23.67 16.57 3.88
CA LYS A 42 -22.63 15.90 4.70
C LYS A 42 -21.44 15.48 3.84
N TYR A 43 -21.71 14.81 2.72
CA TYR A 43 -20.66 14.37 1.78
C TYR A 43 -19.96 15.57 1.13
N LYS A 44 -20.71 16.56 0.71
CA LYS A 44 -20.15 17.77 0.11
C LYS A 44 -19.21 18.52 1.04
N LYS A 45 -19.60 18.69 2.31
CA LYS A 45 -18.75 19.33 3.32
C LYS A 45 -17.44 18.58 3.52
N ARG A 46 -17.48 17.25 3.59
CA ARG A 46 -16.29 16.41 3.70
C ARG A 46 -15.43 16.50 2.43
N LEU A 47 -16.03 16.48 1.26
CA LEU A 47 -15.33 16.62 -0.02
C LEU A 47 -14.57 17.93 -0.11
N ASP A 48 -15.24 19.05 0.22
CA ASP A 48 -14.62 20.38 0.18
C ASP A 48 -13.45 20.49 1.17
N HIS A 49 -13.57 19.91 2.35
CA HIS A 49 -12.48 19.82 3.33
C HIS A 49 -11.27 19.07 2.79
N GLU A 50 -11.48 17.87 2.23
CA GLU A 50 -10.40 17.09 1.66
C GLU A 50 -9.73 17.77 0.47
N ILE A 51 -10.51 18.35 -0.45
CA ILE A 51 -10.00 19.11 -1.61
C ILE A 51 -9.08 20.24 -1.14
N ASN A 52 -9.49 21.01 -0.13
CA ASN A 52 -8.67 22.11 0.38
C ASN A 52 -7.31 21.61 0.89
N ILE A 53 -7.29 20.55 1.69
CA ILE A 53 -6.05 19.96 2.20
C ILE A 53 -5.17 19.44 1.06
N ILE A 54 -5.75 18.75 0.08
CA ILE A 54 -5.01 18.21 -1.07
C ILE A 54 -4.36 19.33 -1.88
N CYS A 55 -5.12 20.44 -2.12
CA CYS A 55 -4.60 21.61 -2.85
C CYS A 55 -3.50 22.33 -2.05
N GLU A 56 -3.71 22.59 -0.76
CA GLU A 56 -2.73 23.24 0.13
C GLU A 56 -1.40 22.44 0.19
N MET A 57 -1.49 21.12 0.19
CA MET A 57 -0.32 20.24 0.19
C MET A 57 0.27 19.97 -1.20
N ASN A 58 -0.28 20.55 -2.28
CA ASN A 58 0.16 20.41 -3.66
C ASN A 58 0.10 18.97 -4.21
N TYR A 59 -0.88 18.16 -3.79
CA TYR A 59 -1.07 16.79 -4.26
C TYR A 59 -2.15 16.62 -5.33
N SER A 60 -2.75 17.69 -5.85
CA SER A 60 -3.80 17.63 -6.88
C SER A 60 -3.39 16.83 -8.11
N SER A 61 -2.19 17.07 -8.64
CA SER A 61 -1.64 16.33 -9.77
C SER A 61 -1.48 14.83 -9.48
N TYR A 62 -1.07 14.49 -8.26
CA TYR A 62 -0.91 13.09 -7.84
C TYR A 62 -2.24 12.34 -7.89
N PHE A 63 -3.31 12.90 -7.33
CA PHE A 63 -4.65 12.30 -7.38
C PHE A 63 -5.15 12.15 -8.81
N LEU A 64 -4.94 13.16 -9.66
CA LEU A 64 -5.36 13.11 -11.07
C LEU A 64 -4.61 12.04 -11.86
N ILE A 65 -3.30 11.87 -11.64
CA ILE A 65 -2.51 10.81 -12.28
C ILE A 65 -3.02 9.44 -11.85
N VAL A 66 -3.25 9.24 -10.55
CA VAL A 66 -3.72 7.96 -10.02
C VAL A 66 -5.11 7.61 -10.57
N SER A 67 -6.02 8.57 -10.59
CA SER A 67 -7.35 8.41 -11.19
C SER A 67 -7.27 8.04 -12.67
N ASP A 68 -6.41 8.70 -13.42
CA ASP A 68 -6.26 8.49 -14.86
C ASP A 68 -5.92 7.05 -15.22
N TYR A 69 -4.87 6.47 -14.63
CA TYR A 69 -4.49 5.11 -14.99
C TYR A 69 -5.43 4.04 -14.43
N ILE A 70 -6.11 4.31 -13.32
CA ILE A 70 -7.16 3.41 -12.80
C ILE A 70 -8.38 3.40 -13.72
N ILE A 71 -8.84 4.57 -14.16
CA ILE A 71 -9.94 4.67 -15.11
C ILE A 71 -9.55 4.02 -16.44
N TRP A 72 -8.32 4.23 -16.90
CA TRP A 72 -7.81 3.57 -18.10
C TRP A 72 -7.83 2.04 -17.94
N ALA A 73 -7.36 1.52 -16.82
CA ALA A 73 -7.37 0.08 -16.54
C ALA A 73 -8.79 -0.49 -16.54
N LYS A 74 -9.73 0.17 -15.83
CA LYS A 74 -11.16 -0.23 -15.81
C LYS A 74 -11.77 -0.24 -17.20
N LYS A 75 -11.49 0.77 -18.04
CA LYS A 75 -11.96 0.86 -19.44
C LYS A 75 -11.38 -0.23 -20.35
N ASN A 76 -10.19 -0.74 -20.03
CA ASN A 76 -9.52 -1.81 -20.79
C ASN A 76 -9.77 -3.21 -20.19
N ASN A 77 -10.80 -3.37 -19.37
CA ASN A 77 -11.16 -4.63 -18.72
C ASN A 77 -10.01 -5.26 -17.93
N ILE A 78 -9.23 -4.43 -17.25
CA ILE A 78 -8.22 -4.85 -16.27
C ILE A 78 -8.87 -4.74 -14.89
N PRO A 79 -9.06 -5.86 -14.17
CA PRO A 79 -9.61 -5.82 -12.81
C PRO A 79 -8.72 -5.00 -11.88
N VAL A 80 -9.35 -4.09 -11.14
CA VAL A 80 -8.72 -3.24 -10.13
C VAL A 80 -9.39 -3.51 -8.79
N GLY A 81 -8.59 -3.67 -7.73
CA GLY A 81 -9.11 -3.86 -6.38
C GLY A 81 -9.89 -2.64 -5.87
N PRO A 82 -10.80 -2.82 -4.90
CA PRO A 82 -11.68 -1.75 -4.40
C PRO A 82 -10.93 -0.65 -3.61
N GLY A 83 -9.67 -0.85 -3.35
CA GLY A 83 -8.84 0.00 -2.51
C GLY A 83 -8.56 -0.61 -1.14
N ARG A 84 -7.39 -0.29 -0.59
CA ARG A 84 -6.92 -0.72 0.74
C ARG A 84 -6.01 0.34 1.35
N GLY A 85 -5.53 0.08 2.56
CA GLY A 85 -4.64 1.02 3.26
C GLY A 85 -5.34 2.31 3.67
N SER A 86 -4.56 3.36 3.89
CA SER A 86 -5.06 4.66 4.32
C SER A 86 -5.80 5.43 3.23
N GLY A 87 -5.48 5.20 1.96
CA GLY A 87 -6.12 5.84 0.81
C GLY A 87 -7.62 5.57 0.69
N ALA A 88 -8.10 4.43 1.24
CA ALA A 88 -9.53 4.13 1.31
C ALA A 88 -10.32 5.13 2.20
N GLY A 89 -9.63 5.91 3.04
CA GLY A 89 -10.24 6.95 3.88
C GLY A 89 -10.54 8.26 3.15
N SER A 90 -10.13 8.42 1.88
CA SER A 90 -10.34 9.64 1.10
C SER A 90 -11.65 9.61 0.31
N LEU A 91 -12.50 10.59 0.54
CA LEU A 91 -13.72 10.79 -0.23
C LEU A 91 -13.40 11.32 -1.64
N VAL A 92 -12.36 12.13 -1.78
CA VAL A 92 -11.88 12.58 -3.10
C VAL A 92 -11.44 11.37 -3.93
N ALA A 93 -10.71 10.42 -3.34
CA ALA A 93 -10.31 9.19 -4.03
C ALA A 93 -11.52 8.34 -4.48
N TRP A 94 -12.56 8.27 -3.66
CA TRP A 94 -13.80 7.58 -4.02
C TRP A 94 -14.55 8.28 -5.16
N CYS A 95 -14.66 9.61 -5.12
CA CYS A 95 -15.27 10.41 -6.18
C CYS A 95 -14.51 10.30 -7.51
N LEU A 96 -13.18 10.25 -7.47
CA LEU A 96 -12.30 10.11 -8.63
C LEU A 96 -12.17 8.65 -9.12
N GLN A 97 -12.95 7.70 -8.59
CA GLN A 97 -12.91 6.28 -8.94
C GLN A 97 -11.57 5.58 -8.65
N ILE A 98 -10.72 6.19 -7.81
CA ILE A 98 -9.48 5.58 -7.32
C ILE A 98 -9.83 4.42 -6.40
N THR A 99 -10.80 4.61 -5.51
CA THR A 99 -11.32 3.56 -4.63
C THR A 99 -12.82 3.35 -4.86
N ASP A 100 -13.29 2.14 -4.53
CA ASP A 100 -14.73 1.80 -4.57
C ASP A 100 -15.33 1.72 -3.14
N VAL A 101 -14.54 2.06 -2.11
CA VAL A 101 -14.93 2.11 -0.70
C VAL A 101 -15.47 3.50 -0.36
N ASP A 102 -16.68 3.57 0.15
CA ASP A 102 -17.28 4.82 0.64
C ASP A 102 -16.78 5.13 2.06
N PRO A 103 -15.90 6.13 2.23
CA PRO A 103 -15.26 6.37 3.53
C PRO A 103 -16.24 6.92 4.57
N ILE A 104 -17.33 7.56 4.17
CA ILE A 104 -18.33 8.08 5.11
C ILE A 104 -19.22 6.96 5.63
N TYR A 105 -19.57 6.01 4.77
CA TYR A 105 -20.38 4.85 5.16
C TYR A 105 -19.64 3.96 6.18
N PHE A 106 -18.32 3.77 5.99
CA PHE A 106 -17.49 2.96 6.88
C PHE A 106 -16.78 3.76 7.99
N ASP A 107 -17.11 5.03 8.17
CA ASP A 107 -16.55 5.93 9.18
C ASP A 107 -15.01 5.99 9.16
N LEU A 108 -14.44 6.06 7.96
CA LEU A 108 -12.99 6.13 7.75
C LEU A 108 -12.47 7.56 7.86
N ILE A 109 -11.27 7.68 8.42
CA ILE A 109 -10.64 8.97 8.74
C ILE A 109 -9.66 9.38 7.63
N PHE A 110 -9.86 10.54 7.01
CA PHE A 110 -9.00 11.09 5.97
C PHE A 110 -7.61 11.47 6.48
N GLU A 111 -7.52 12.00 7.69
CA GLU A 111 -6.28 12.47 8.30
C GLU A 111 -5.26 11.34 8.56
N ARG A 112 -5.68 10.09 8.47
CA ARG A 112 -4.75 8.94 8.45
C ARG A 112 -4.04 8.79 7.12
N PHE A 113 -4.65 9.25 6.05
CA PHE A 113 -4.09 9.21 4.70
C PHE A 113 -3.27 10.46 4.40
N LEU A 114 -3.83 11.63 4.63
CA LEU A 114 -3.20 12.93 4.37
C LEU A 114 -3.43 13.87 5.55
N ASN A 115 -2.34 14.34 6.15
CA ASN A 115 -2.39 15.23 7.30
C ASN A 115 -1.31 16.30 7.15
N PRO A 116 -1.67 17.61 7.14
CA PRO A 116 -0.71 18.71 7.06
C PRO A 116 0.35 18.70 8.16
N ASP A 117 0.04 18.16 9.34
CA ASP A 117 0.97 18.07 10.47
C ASP A 117 1.99 16.92 10.33
N ARG A 118 1.84 16.08 9.33
CA ARG A 118 2.75 14.97 9.01
C ARG A 118 3.45 15.20 7.68
N ILE A 119 4.77 15.30 7.71
CA ILE A 119 5.62 15.39 6.51
C ILE A 119 5.78 13.96 5.92
N SER A 120 4.69 13.35 5.46
CA SER A 120 4.75 12.09 4.73
C SER A 120 3.97 12.22 3.43
N MET A 121 4.57 11.78 2.32
CA MET A 121 3.85 11.72 1.05
C MET A 121 2.68 10.73 1.15
N PRO A 122 1.52 11.05 0.55
CA PRO A 122 0.43 10.10 0.45
C PRO A 122 0.83 8.91 -0.43
N ASP A 123 0.37 7.71 -0.06
CA ASP A 123 0.64 6.47 -0.78
C ASP A 123 -0.68 5.74 -1.04
N PHE A 124 -0.98 5.49 -2.33
CA PHE A 124 -2.11 4.67 -2.73
C PHE A 124 -1.69 3.24 -2.99
N ASP A 125 -2.20 2.33 -2.19
CA ASP A 125 -2.11 0.88 -2.41
C ASP A 125 -3.16 0.43 -3.43
N ILE A 126 -2.74 0.10 -4.65
CA ILE A 126 -3.65 -0.28 -5.73
C ILE A 126 -3.31 -1.69 -6.21
N ASP A 127 -4.31 -2.56 -6.18
CA ASP A 127 -4.16 -3.94 -6.61
C ASP A 127 -4.71 -4.10 -8.03
N PHE A 128 -3.87 -4.56 -8.96
CA PHE A 128 -4.24 -4.92 -10.33
C PHE A 128 -4.20 -6.42 -10.52
N CYS A 129 -4.98 -6.93 -11.48
CA CYS A 129 -4.85 -8.29 -11.96
C CYS A 129 -3.39 -8.61 -12.32
N GLU A 130 -2.81 -9.66 -11.74
CA GLU A 130 -1.42 -10.05 -11.92
C GLU A 130 -1.05 -10.24 -13.41
N GLU A 131 -1.90 -10.92 -14.16
CA GLU A 131 -1.68 -11.20 -15.58
C GLU A 131 -1.70 -9.96 -16.47
N LYS A 132 -2.41 -8.89 -16.07
CA LYS A 132 -2.63 -7.69 -16.89
C LYS A 132 -1.94 -6.44 -16.34
N ARG A 133 -1.28 -6.51 -15.20
CA ARG A 133 -0.62 -5.37 -14.55
C ARG A 133 0.40 -4.69 -15.46
N ASP A 134 1.12 -5.47 -16.24
CA ASP A 134 2.16 -4.93 -17.14
C ASP A 134 1.57 -4.01 -18.21
N LEU A 135 0.33 -4.22 -18.64
CA LEU A 135 -0.35 -3.31 -19.57
C LEU A 135 -0.57 -1.92 -18.97
N VAL A 136 -0.79 -1.82 -17.65
CA VAL A 136 -0.90 -0.53 -16.96
C VAL A 136 0.45 0.19 -16.95
N PHE A 137 1.54 -0.54 -16.73
CA PHE A 137 2.88 0.03 -16.82
C PHE A 137 3.23 0.49 -18.23
N GLU A 138 2.85 -0.26 -19.26
CA GLU A 138 3.01 0.15 -20.67
C GLU A 138 2.24 1.44 -20.96
N TYR A 139 1.00 1.56 -20.48
CA TYR A 139 0.20 2.78 -20.60
C TYR A 139 0.89 3.97 -19.94
N LEU A 140 1.35 3.80 -18.71
CA LEU A 140 2.06 4.85 -17.96
C LEU A 140 3.36 5.26 -18.67
N ASN A 141 4.17 4.30 -19.11
CA ASN A 141 5.42 4.56 -19.85
C ASN A 141 5.16 5.29 -21.17
N LYS A 142 4.09 4.93 -21.89
CA LYS A 142 3.71 5.61 -23.13
C LYS A 142 3.26 7.04 -22.88
N LYS A 143 2.54 7.29 -21.79
CA LYS A 143 1.96 8.60 -21.45
C LYS A 143 2.98 9.55 -20.80
N TYR A 144 3.77 9.03 -19.85
CA TYR A 144 4.67 9.81 -19.01
C TYR A 144 6.16 9.56 -19.32
N LYS A 145 6.47 8.70 -20.30
CA LYS A 145 7.84 8.41 -20.80
C LYS A 145 8.83 8.15 -19.65
N ASP A 146 9.89 8.92 -19.60
CA ASP A 146 11.02 8.76 -18.66
C ASP A 146 10.66 9.13 -17.19
N SER A 147 9.39 9.46 -16.92
CA SER A 147 8.92 9.81 -15.57
C SER A 147 8.30 8.63 -14.81
N VAL A 148 8.39 7.40 -15.33
CA VAL A 148 7.87 6.18 -14.72
C VAL A 148 9.02 5.25 -14.39
N ALA A 149 9.06 4.75 -13.15
CA ALA A 149 10.08 3.82 -12.72
C ALA A 149 9.51 2.77 -11.74
N HIS A 150 10.08 1.58 -11.78
CA HIS A 150 9.86 0.58 -10.74
C HIS A 150 10.82 0.83 -9.59
N ILE A 151 10.29 0.84 -8.37
CA ILE A 151 11.11 0.88 -7.17
C ILE A 151 11.38 -0.55 -6.73
N ILE A 152 12.64 -0.95 -6.78
CA ILE A 152 13.06 -2.27 -6.33
C ILE A 152 13.02 -2.31 -4.81
N THR A 153 12.26 -3.27 -4.25
CA THR A 153 12.27 -3.53 -2.82
C THR A 153 13.31 -4.59 -2.52
N PHE A 154 14.39 -4.19 -1.83
CA PHE A 154 15.38 -5.14 -1.34
C PHE A 154 14.91 -5.74 0.00
N GLY A 155 14.32 -6.93 -0.06
CA GLY A 155 14.08 -7.72 1.14
C GLY A 155 15.37 -8.35 1.64
N LYS A 156 15.74 -8.15 2.90
CA LYS A 156 16.86 -8.89 3.53
C LYS A 156 16.34 -10.05 4.35
N LEU A 157 17.04 -11.17 4.29
CA LEU A 157 16.80 -12.32 5.15
C LEU A 157 17.09 -11.94 6.61
N LYS A 158 16.04 -11.73 7.40
CA LYS A 158 16.14 -11.49 8.84
C LYS A 158 16.12 -12.79 9.63
N ALA A 159 16.56 -12.77 10.88
CA ALA A 159 16.76 -13.94 11.75
C ALA A 159 15.64 -14.99 11.69
N ARG A 160 14.37 -14.62 11.94
CA ARG A 160 13.25 -15.57 11.87
C ARG A 160 12.95 -16.07 10.46
N MET A 161 13.13 -15.22 9.45
CA MET A 161 12.86 -15.55 8.05
C MET A 161 13.89 -16.55 7.53
N VAL A 162 15.17 -16.28 7.76
CA VAL A 162 16.25 -17.17 7.29
C VAL A 162 16.14 -18.57 7.88
N ILE A 163 15.79 -18.69 9.17
CA ILE A 163 15.59 -20.00 9.81
C ILE A 163 14.43 -20.77 9.17
N ARG A 164 13.31 -20.12 8.86
CA ARG A 164 12.17 -20.76 8.19
C ARG A 164 12.54 -21.23 6.79
N ASP A 165 13.23 -20.39 6.02
CA ASP A 165 13.62 -20.74 4.66
C ASP A 165 14.65 -21.86 4.62
N VAL A 166 15.69 -21.78 5.43
CA VAL A 166 16.69 -22.85 5.54
C VAL A 166 16.07 -24.15 6.07
N GLY A 167 15.21 -24.05 7.09
CA GLY A 167 14.50 -25.21 7.65
C GLY A 167 13.64 -25.93 6.61
N ARG A 168 12.94 -25.17 5.76
CA ARG A 168 12.14 -25.71 4.66
C ARG A 168 13.01 -26.42 3.63
N VAL A 169 14.13 -25.83 3.22
CA VAL A 169 15.07 -26.42 2.25
C VAL A 169 15.75 -27.67 2.83
N MET A 170 15.99 -27.70 4.14
CA MET A 170 16.51 -28.90 4.84
C MET A 170 15.47 -30.01 5.03
N GLY A 171 14.21 -29.78 4.63
CA GLY A 171 13.11 -30.75 4.81
C GLY A 171 12.68 -30.94 6.27
N LEU A 172 12.95 -29.96 7.14
CA LEU A 172 12.55 -30.05 8.54
C LEU A 172 11.03 -29.74 8.68
N PRO A 173 10.33 -30.43 9.62
CA PRO A 173 8.90 -30.18 9.86
C PRO A 173 8.63 -28.74 10.26
N TYR A 174 7.59 -28.13 9.68
CA TYR A 174 7.24 -26.73 9.91
C TYR A 174 7.08 -26.40 11.40
N GLY A 175 6.34 -27.23 12.15
CA GLY A 175 6.14 -27.02 13.60
C GLY A 175 7.43 -27.05 14.41
N PHE A 176 8.40 -27.89 14.00
CA PHE A 176 9.71 -27.93 14.63
C PHE A 176 10.49 -26.62 14.38
N VAL A 177 10.55 -26.16 13.14
CA VAL A 177 11.23 -24.91 12.77
C VAL A 177 10.55 -23.70 13.42
N ASP A 178 9.21 -23.69 13.48
CA ASP A 178 8.46 -22.60 14.11
C ASP A 178 8.69 -22.53 15.63
N SER A 179 8.87 -23.70 16.30
CA SER A 179 9.23 -23.72 17.72
C SER A 179 10.59 -23.05 17.99
N ILE A 180 11.55 -23.21 17.09
CA ILE A 180 12.85 -22.53 17.16
C ILE A 180 12.68 -21.02 16.90
N CYS A 181 11.90 -20.66 15.88
CA CYS A 181 11.62 -19.27 15.57
C CYS A 181 10.94 -18.51 16.73
N LYS A 182 10.11 -19.18 17.52
CA LYS A 182 9.44 -18.57 18.70
C LYS A 182 10.40 -18.22 19.83
N MET A 183 11.58 -18.89 19.88
CA MET A 183 12.63 -18.55 20.87
C MET A 183 13.39 -17.27 20.50
N ILE A 184 13.30 -16.81 19.25
CA ILE A 184 13.97 -15.58 18.80
C ILE A 184 13.17 -14.38 19.27
N PRO A 185 13.76 -13.43 20.03
CA PRO A 185 13.13 -12.20 20.41
C PRO A 185 12.64 -11.41 19.18
N PHE A 186 11.48 -10.78 19.30
CA PHE A 186 10.93 -9.93 18.24
C PHE A 186 10.62 -8.56 18.78
N ASP A 187 11.46 -7.60 18.42
CA ASP A 187 11.24 -6.18 18.67
C ASP A 187 11.25 -5.45 17.31
N PRO A 188 10.10 -4.94 16.85
CA PRO A 188 10.02 -4.19 15.60
C PRO A 188 10.86 -2.90 15.62
N SER A 189 11.06 -2.29 16.80
CA SER A 189 11.80 -1.03 16.97
C SER A 189 13.32 -1.24 17.00
N ARG A 190 13.75 -2.46 17.40
CA ARG A 190 15.17 -2.84 17.47
C ARG A 190 15.37 -4.27 16.93
N PRO A 191 15.41 -4.44 15.60
CA PRO A 191 15.62 -5.76 15.01
C PRO A 191 17.02 -6.29 15.39
N MET A 192 17.04 -7.42 16.12
CA MET A 192 18.28 -8.10 16.53
C MET A 192 18.74 -9.04 15.43
N SER A 193 20.06 -9.17 15.26
CA SER A 193 20.67 -10.20 14.43
C SER A 193 20.52 -11.60 15.04
N LEU A 194 20.65 -12.64 14.23
CA LEU A 194 20.61 -14.03 14.74
C LEU A 194 21.72 -14.31 15.76
N THR A 195 22.89 -13.73 15.57
CA THR A 195 24.00 -13.81 16.51
C THR A 195 23.65 -13.21 17.86
N GLU A 196 23.06 -12.01 17.88
CA GLU A 196 22.61 -11.37 19.12
C GLU A 196 21.52 -12.17 19.81
N CYS A 197 20.57 -12.71 19.03
CA CYS A 197 19.51 -13.58 19.56
C CYS A 197 20.07 -14.86 20.21
N ILE A 198 21.06 -15.51 19.60
CA ILE A 198 21.71 -16.70 20.17
C ILE A 198 22.40 -16.34 21.49
N ASN A 199 23.09 -15.21 21.53
CA ASN A 199 23.83 -14.79 22.72
C ASN A 199 22.91 -14.39 23.90
N SER A 200 21.72 -13.89 23.59
CA SER A 200 20.76 -13.39 24.58
C SER A 200 19.75 -14.44 25.08
N GLU A 201 19.56 -15.57 24.34
CA GLU A 201 18.53 -16.57 24.66
C GLU A 201 19.17 -17.93 25.05
N PRO A 202 19.27 -18.23 26.34
CA PRO A 202 19.90 -19.50 26.82
C PRO A 202 19.20 -20.76 26.32
N ARG A 203 17.88 -20.72 26.10
CA ARG A 203 17.11 -21.86 25.57
C ARG A 203 17.51 -22.19 24.14
N LEU A 204 17.79 -21.16 23.33
CA LEU A 204 18.25 -21.34 21.96
C LEU A 204 19.66 -21.94 21.95
N GLN A 205 20.58 -21.48 22.82
CA GLN A 205 21.92 -22.04 22.97
C GLN A 205 21.86 -23.54 23.38
N LYS A 206 20.99 -23.87 24.34
CA LYS A 206 20.81 -25.24 24.81
C LYS A 206 20.40 -26.17 23.66
N ILE A 207 19.35 -25.82 22.90
CA ILE A 207 18.85 -26.69 21.83
C ILE A 207 19.84 -26.79 20.66
N ILE A 208 20.66 -25.77 20.40
CA ILE A 208 21.73 -25.79 19.40
C ILE A 208 22.78 -26.86 19.79
N ASN A 209 23.12 -26.94 21.08
CA ASN A 209 24.11 -27.87 21.59
C ASN A 209 23.57 -29.31 21.67
N GLU A 210 22.28 -29.49 21.90
CA GLU A 210 21.67 -30.82 22.13
C GLU A 210 21.22 -31.49 20.80
N ASP A 211 20.81 -30.71 19.78
CA ASP A 211 20.30 -31.26 18.52
C ASP A 211 21.16 -30.83 17.31
N LYS A 212 21.86 -31.82 16.74
CA LYS A 212 22.70 -31.59 15.53
C LYS A 212 21.95 -31.02 14.33
N ARG A 213 20.64 -31.23 14.22
CA ARG A 213 19.83 -30.67 13.13
C ARG A 213 19.67 -29.18 13.35
N VAL A 214 19.45 -28.75 14.61
CA VAL A 214 19.35 -27.34 14.99
C VAL A 214 20.70 -26.64 14.81
N ASP A 215 21.79 -27.25 15.23
CA ASP A 215 23.15 -26.73 15.01
C ASP A 215 23.41 -26.47 13.51
N LYS A 216 23.10 -27.46 12.65
CA LYS A 216 23.23 -27.30 11.20
C LYS A 216 22.35 -26.24 10.64
N LEU A 217 21.06 -26.16 11.07
CA LEU A 217 20.10 -25.15 10.68
C LEU A 217 20.60 -23.74 11.02
N ILE A 218 21.05 -23.53 12.24
CA ILE A 218 21.56 -22.25 12.72
C ILE A 218 22.85 -21.84 12.01
N LYS A 219 23.81 -22.76 11.84
CA LYS A 219 25.07 -22.48 11.10
C LYS A 219 24.82 -22.04 9.66
N LEU A 220 23.86 -22.64 8.96
CA LEU A 220 23.49 -22.25 7.62
C LEU A 220 22.74 -20.90 7.64
N SER A 221 21.84 -20.70 8.58
CA SER A 221 21.08 -19.46 8.74
C SER A 221 22.00 -18.25 9.00
N LEU A 222 23.02 -18.40 9.85
CA LEU A 222 24.02 -17.36 10.11
C LEU A 222 24.79 -16.94 8.85
N LYS A 223 25.05 -17.86 7.92
CA LYS A 223 25.73 -17.54 6.65
C LYS A 223 24.83 -16.78 5.66
N LEU A 224 23.53 -16.97 5.77
CA LEU A 224 22.55 -16.41 4.82
C LEU A 224 21.83 -15.17 5.37
N GLU A 225 21.92 -14.92 6.69
CA GLU A 225 21.33 -13.73 7.29
C GLU A 225 21.89 -12.45 6.64
N GLY A 226 21.01 -11.50 6.37
CA GLY A 226 21.37 -10.21 5.76
C GLY A 226 21.55 -10.22 4.25
N LEU A 227 21.55 -11.40 3.59
CA LEU A 227 21.54 -11.49 2.14
C LEU A 227 20.22 -10.94 1.59
N ASN A 228 20.29 -10.35 0.39
CA ASN A 228 19.11 -9.89 -0.30
C ASN A 228 18.27 -11.08 -0.77
N ARG A 229 16.96 -10.98 -0.54
CA ARG A 229 15.97 -11.89 -1.08
C ARG A 229 15.18 -11.11 -2.13
N ASN A 230 15.35 -11.49 -3.39
CA ASN A 230 14.52 -10.98 -4.48
C ASN A 230 13.23 -11.81 -4.54
N PHE A 231 12.11 -11.16 -4.67
CA PHE A 231 10.81 -11.78 -4.93
C PHE A 231 10.45 -11.59 -6.39
#